data_f7facc326abf7bcd6abd5362815d4f3a
#
_entry.id   f7facc326abf7bcd6abd5362815d4f3a
#
_cell.length_a   1.000
_cell.length_b   1.000
_cell.length_c   1.000
_cell.angle_alpha   90.00
_cell.angle_beta   90.00
_cell.angle_gamma   90.00
#
_symmetry.space_group_name_H-M   'P 1'
#
loop_
_entity.id
_entity.type
_entity.pdbx_description
1 polymer ?
#
loop_
_entity_poly.entity_id
_entity_poly.type
_entity_poly.pdbx_seq_one_letter_code
_entity_poly.pdbx_strand_id
1 'polypeptide(L)'
;IKEHFGSVVDPERNYLTALSTALFTTGTVIYVPQGVDAEDITIRAEMNSRSLFSHTLVVTEQSSSATILESIESGDEVDGDRFFSNIVEVSAGENSYVQYGSLQNLDEDTYHVTRKHAETDTYATADWIEGNIGSRLTRSDVETTLAGEASESKIDGAFFGHDDQHIDVNA
;
A
#
# COMPACT_ATOMS: atom_id res chain seq x y z
N ILE A 1 -4.09 -10.06 14.95
CA ILE A 1 -4.36 -8.85 14.12
C ILE A 1 -3.88 -7.60 14.86
N LYS A 2 -4.27 -7.36 16.12
CA LYS A 2 -3.88 -6.14 16.86
C LYS A 2 -2.38 -5.99 17.05
N GLU A 3 -1.66 -7.08 17.16
CA GLU A 3 -0.21 -7.12 17.30
C GLU A 3 0.54 -6.81 16.00
N HIS A 4 -0.10 -7.04 14.84
CA HIS A 4 0.49 -6.73 13.54
C HIS A 4 0.24 -5.28 13.09
N PHE A 5 -0.76 -4.61 13.64
CA PHE A 5 -1.10 -3.25 13.25
C PHE A 5 -0.04 -2.25 13.76
N GLY A 6 0.60 -1.52 12.85
CA GLY A 6 1.69 -0.60 13.17
C GLY A 6 2.99 -1.29 13.58
N SER A 7 3.15 -2.60 13.28
CA SER A 7 4.39 -3.34 13.59
C SER A 7 5.42 -3.26 12.46
N VAL A 8 4.97 -3.10 11.24
CA VAL A 8 5.83 -3.06 10.04
C VAL A 8 6.16 -1.62 9.65
N VAL A 9 5.16 -0.73 9.64
CA VAL A 9 5.37 0.68 9.35
C VAL A 9 5.53 1.46 10.65
N ASP A 10 6.77 1.91 10.95
CA ASP A 10 7.04 2.77 12.09
C ASP A 10 6.37 4.16 11.91
N PRO A 11 5.38 4.51 12.74
CA PRO A 11 4.70 5.80 12.63
C PRO A 11 5.62 7.01 12.91
N GLU A 12 6.73 6.82 13.62
CA GLU A 12 7.69 7.86 13.94
C GLU A 12 8.76 8.07 12.85
N ARG A 13 8.75 7.28 11.77
CA ARG A 13 9.76 7.36 10.71
C ARG A 13 9.85 8.75 10.06
N ASN A 14 8.71 9.37 9.80
CA ASN A 14 8.63 10.75 9.31
C ASN A 14 7.25 11.37 9.62
N TYR A 15 7.14 12.67 9.45
CA TYR A 15 5.91 13.40 9.79
C TYR A 15 4.69 13.01 8.93
N LEU A 16 4.87 12.61 7.66
CA LEU A 16 3.77 12.17 6.80
C LEU A 16 3.21 10.81 7.26
N THR A 17 4.09 9.89 7.62
CA THR A 17 3.69 8.59 8.19
C THR A 17 2.97 8.78 9.53
N ALA A 18 3.51 9.65 10.40
CA ALA A 18 2.86 9.99 11.67
C ALA A 18 1.47 10.61 11.48
N LEU A 19 1.36 11.55 10.54
CA LEU A 19 0.08 12.20 10.19
C LEU A 19 -0.94 11.17 9.70
N SER A 20 -0.55 10.30 8.78
CA SER A 20 -1.41 9.27 8.21
C SER A 20 -1.89 8.29 9.27
N THR A 21 -0.97 7.83 10.14
CA THR A 21 -1.31 6.95 11.26
C THR A 21 -2.24 7.61 12.28
N ALA A 22 -2.08 8.92 12.52
CA ALA A 22 -2.93 9.64 13.47
C ALA A 22 -4.33 9.95 12.94
N LEU A 23 -4.48 10.12 11.62
CA LEU A 23 -5.70 10.63 11.00
C LEU A 23 -6.48 9.59 10.19
N PHE A 24 -6.01 8.34 10.06
CA PHE A 24 -6.76 7.36 9.28
C PHE A 24 -8.14 7.10 9.89
N THR A 25 -9.14 7.10 9.02
CA THR A 25 -10.56 6.89 9.38
C THR A 25 -11.16 5.69 8.68
N THR A 26 -10.44 5.14 7.72
CA THR A 26 -10.84 3.97 6.95
C THR A 26 -9.66 3.04 6.75
N GLY A 27 -9.92 1.78 6.49
CA GLY A 27 -8.85 0.82 6.21
C GLY A 27 -9.39 -0.56 5.89
N THR A 28 -8.47 -1.41 5.46
CA THR A 28 -8.74 -2.78 5.09
C THR A 28 -7.83 -3.71 5.88
N VAL A 29 -8.37 -4.81 6.36
CA VAL A 29 -7.57 -5.88 6.97
C VAL A 29 -7.81 -7.16 6.18
N ILE A 30 -6.72 -7.72 5.66
CA ILE A 30 -6.70 -9.02 4.99
C ILE A 30 -5.88 -9.95 5.87
N TYR A 31 -6.51 -10.99 6.35
CA TYR A 31 -5.86 -12.04 7.14
C TYR A 31 -6.05 -13.37 6.44
N VAL A 32 -4.94 -13.99 6.05
CA VAL A 32 -4.92 -15.29 5.36
C VAL A 32 -4.36 -16.35 6.30
N PRO A 33 -5.19 -17.27 6.77
CA PRO A 33 -4.76 -18.34 7.69
C PRO A 33 -3.73 -19.27 7.05
N GLN A 34 -3.02 -20.01 7.89
CA GLN A 34 -2.02 -20.99 7.49
C GLN A 34 -2.54 -21.95 6.41
N GLY A 35 -1.76 -22.12 5.35
CA GLY A 35 -2.02 -23.04 4.26
C GLY A 35 -3.19 -22.64 3.35
N VAL A 36 -3.71 -21.45 3.49
CA VAL A 36 -4.79 -20.92 2.63
C VAL A 36 -4.20 -20.16 1.45
N ASP A 37 -4.74 -20.40 0.29
CA ASP A 37 -4.43 -19.70 -0.95
C ASP A 37 -5.58 -18.75 -1.27
N ALA A 38 -5.32 -17.43 -1.13
CA ALA A 38 -6.29 -16.36 -1.31
C ALA A 38 -5.94 -15.53 -2.56
N GLU A 39 -6.54 -15.89 -3.67
CA GLU A 39 -6.35 -15.21 -4.94
C GLU A 39 -7.49 -14.21 -5.22
N ASP A 40 -7.23 -13.29 -6.17
CA ASP A 40 -8.23 -12.37 -6.72
C ASP A 40 -8.88 -11.41 -5.70
N ILE A 41 -8.12 -10.99 -4.69
CA ILE A 41 -8.61 -9.96 -3.74
C ILE A 41 -8.52 -8.59 -4.39
N THR A 42 -9.65 -7.91 -4.49
CA THR A 42 -9.69 -6.53 -5.01
C THR A 42 -10.08 -5.55 -3.91
N ILE A 43 -9.24 -4.52 -3.73
CA ILE A 43 -9.53 -3.36 -2.89
C ILE A 43 -9.84 -2.19 -3.84
N ARG A 44 -10.93 -1.49 -3.61
CA ARG A 44 -11.25 -0.26 -4.32
C ARG A 44 -11.28 0.90 -3.34
N ALA A 45 -10.33 1.82 -3.50
CA ALA A 45 -10.27 3.07 -2.76
C ALA A 45 -10.79 4.21 -3.64
N GLU A 46 -11.89 4.81 -3.26
CA GLU A 46 -12.54 5.89 -3.99
C GLU A 46 -12.56 7.16 -3.13
N MET A 47 -11.94 8.22 -3.65
CA MET A 47 -11.82 9.47 -2.93
C MET A 47 -13.01 10.41 -3.21
N ASN A 48 -13.95 10.47 -2.29
CA ASN A 48 -15.18 11.29 -2.35
C ASN A 48 -15.13 12.51 -1.41
N SER A 49 -13.93 12.96 -1.01
CA SER A 49 -13.76 14.05 -0.05
C SER A 49 -12.46 14.81 -0.30
N ARG A 50 -12.28 15.98 0.34
CA ARG A 50 -11.04 16.77 0.24
C ARG A 50 -9.82 16.07 0.87
N SER A 51 -10.04 15.22 1.83
CA SER A 51 -8.95 14.46 2.45
C SER A 51 -9.39 13.04 2.77
N LEU A 52 -8.53 12.08 2.45
CA LEU A 52 -8.72 10.67 2.78
C LEU A 52 -7.42 10.12 3.37
N PHE A 53 -7.54 9.49 4.52
CA PHE A 53 -6.44 8.77 5.17
C PHE A 53 -6.87 7.33 5.38
N SER A 54 -6.16 6.40 4.75
CA SER A 54 -6.46 4.97 4.81
C SER A 54 -5.29 4.15 5.32
N HIS A 55 -5.58 2.99 5.90
CA HIS A 55 -4.57 2.06 6.36
C HIS A 55 -4.97 0.63 5.98
N THR A 56 -4.16 -0.03 5.19
CA THR A 56 -4.34 -1.42 4.79
C THR A 56 -3.32 -2.30 5.50
N LEU A 57 -3.80 -3.36 6.16
CA LEU A 57 -2.98 -4.37 6.80
C LEU A 57 -3.22 -5.72 6.13
N VAL A 58 -2.16 -6.33 5.65
CA VAL A 58 -2.16 -7.70 5.09
C VAL A 58 -1.32 -8.58 6.01
N VAL A 59 -1.89 -9.67 6.47
CA VAL A 59 -1.20 -10.70 7.27
C VAL A 59 -1.41 -12.04 6.61
N THR A 60 -0.32 -12.69 6.22
CA THR A 60 -0.33 -14.07 5.73
C THR A 60 0.39 -14.96 6.71
N GLU A 61 -0.27 -16.02 7.15
CA GLU A 61 0.31 -17.02 8.04
C GLU A 61 1.21 -18.00 7.24
N GLN A 62 1.85 -18.92 7.96
CA GLN A 62 2.77 -19.90 7.37
C GLN A 62 2.17 -20.65 6.17
N SER A 63 2.91 -20.73 5.06
CA SER A 63 2.56 -21.46 3.84
C SER A 63 1.23 -21.05 3.23
N SER A 64 0.87 -19.78 3.37
CA SER A 64 -0.31 -19.19 2.73
C SER A 64 0.08 -18.24 1.60
N SER A 65 -0.88 -17.89 0.76
CA SER A 65 -0.63 -16.91 -0.30
C SER A 65 -1.78 -15.90 -0.43
N ALA A 66 -1.44 -14.69 -0.91
CA ALA A 66 -2.40 -13.65 -1.23
C ALA A 66 -2.00 -12.90 -2.51
N THR A 67 -2.96 -12.80 -3.44
CA THR A 67 -2.84 -11.90 -4.60
C THR A 67 -3.87 -10.78 -4.46
N ILE A 68 -3.39 -9.54 -4.37
CA ILE A 68 -4.19 -8.36 -4.05
C ILE A 68 -4.01 -7.32 -5.15
N LEU A 69 -5.10 -6.74 -5.61
CA LEU A 69 -5.11 -5.57 -6.49
C LEU A 69 -5.86 -4.43 -5.81
N GLU A 70 -5.17 -3.32 -5.55
CA GLU A 70 -5.76 -2.07 -5.08
C GLU A 70 -5.94 -1.11 -6.25
N SER A 71 -7.18 -0.69 -6.52
CA SER A 71 -7.50 0.41 -7.44
C SER A 71 -7.79 1.66 -6.62
N ILE A 72 -7.07 2.76 -6.93
CA ILE A 72 -7.19 4.04 -6.25
C ILE A 72 -7.67 5.07 -7.27
N GLU A 73 -8.89 5.57 -7.08
CA GLU A 73 -9.56 6.44 -8.03
C GLU A 73 -10.18 7.66 -7.34
N SER A 74 -10.31 8.75 -8.07
CA SER A 74 -11.19 9.84 -7.67
C SER A 74 -12.64 9.43 -7.85
N GLY A 75 -13.48 9.77 -6.88
CA GLY A 75 -14.92 9.59 -6.92
C GLY A 75 -15.65 10.86 -7.35
N ASP A 76 -16.64 11.26 -6.55
CA ASP A 76 -17.41 12.47 -6.82
C ASP A 76 -16.53 13.72 -6.89
N GLU A 77 -16.90 14.67 -7.76
CA GLU A 77 -16.22 15.95 -7.90
C GLU A 77 -16.32 16.77 -6.59
N VAL A 78 -15.17 17.23 -6.11
CA VAL A 78 -15.06 18.05 -4.89
C VAL A 78 -14.24 19.30 -5.21
N ASP A 79 -14.80 20.48 -4.92
CA ASP A 79 -14.12 21.74 -5.20
C ASP A 79 -12.79 21.89 -4.45
N GLY A 80 -11.73 22.26 -5.18
CA GLY A 80 -10.41 22.60 -4.66
C GLY A 80 -9.48 21.41 -4.47
N ASP A 81 -8.27 21.70 -4.03
CA ASP A 81 -7.21 20.69 -3.87
C ASP A 81 -7.62 19.57 -2.91
N ARG A 82 -7.24 18.33 -3.26
CA ARG A 82 -7.49 17.11 -2.49
C ARG A 82 -6.18 16.52 -1.97
N PHE A 83 -6.27 15.82 -0.84
CA PHE A 83 -5.13 15.11 -0.25
C PHE A 83 -5.51 13.69 0.11
N PHE A 84 -4.84 12.72 -0.50
CA PHE A 84 -4.97 11.32 -0.16
C PHE A 84 -3.67 10.78 0.42
N SER A 85 -3.75 10.14 1.57
CA SER A 85 -2.62 9.41 2.14
C SER A 85 -3.04 8.00 2.54
N ASN A 86 -2.28 7.00 2.09
CA ASN A 86 -2.48 5.62 2.50
C ASN A 86 -1.20 4.98 3.03
N ILE A 87 -1.38 4.11 4.02
CA ILE A 87 -0.35 3.22 4.52
C ILE A 87 -0.76 1.79 4.15
N VAL A 88 0.19 1.01 3.65
CA VAL A 88 0.02 -0.42 3.42
C VAL A 88 1.10 -1.18 4.18
N GLU A 89 0.67 -2.02 5.12
CA GLU A 89 1.54 -2.92 5.87
C GLU A 89 1.31 -4.35 5.44
N VAL A 90 2.39 -5.08 5.18
CA VAL A 90 2.37 -6.50 4.85
C VAL A 90 3.24 -7.26 5.84
N SER A 91 2.66 -8.20 6.57
CA SER A 91 3.37 -9.16 7.40
C SER A 91 3.26 -10.54 6.72
N ALA A 92 4.35 -10.98 6.11
CA ALA A 92 4.41 -12.24 5.38
C ALA A 92 5.10 -13.31 6.23
N GLY A 93 4.31 -14.28 6.71
CA GLY A 93 4.78 -15.38 7.54
C GLY A 93 5.64 -16.40 6.81
N GLU A 94 6.24 -17.33 7.52
CA GLU A 94 7.16 -18.34 6.98
C GLU A 94 6.60 -19.05 5.73
N ASN A 95 7.40 -19.12 4.67
CA ASN A 95 7.05 -19.78 3.41
C ASN A 95 5.74 -19.26 2.77
N SER A 96 5.37 -18.01 3.05
CA SER A 96 4.19 -17.37 2.44
C SER A 96 4.55 -16.56 1.20
N TYR A 97 3.54 -16.27 0.39
CA TYR A 97 3.67 -15.42 -0.79
C TYR A 97 2.61 -14.32 -0.79
N VAL A 98 3.04 -13.07 -0.95
CA VAL A 98 2.14 -11.94 -1.12
C VAL A 98 2.51 -11.21 -2.40
N GLN A 99 1.55 -11.03 -3.30
CA GLN A 99 1.65 -10.09 -4.42
C GLN A 99 0.65 -8.95 -4.21
N TYR A 100 1.16 -7.74 -4.07
CA TYR A 100 0.34 -6.54 -3.89
C TYR A 100 0.51 -5.60 -5.08
N GLY A 101 -0.50 -5.55 -5.93
CA GLY A 101 -0.60 -4.59 -7.01
C GLY A 101 -1.38 -3.35 -6.59
N SER A 102 -0.92 -2.16 -6.96
CA SER A 102 -1.72 -0.94 -6.83
C SER A 102 -1.72 -0.14 -8.12
N LEU A 103 -2.90 0.32 -8.50
CA LEU A 103 -3.10 1.21 -9.64
C LEU A 103 -3.73 2.50 -9.14
N GLN A 104 -2.99 3.60 -9.24
CA GLN A 104 -3.44 4.93 -8.86
C GLN A 104 -3.80 5.73 -10.10
N ASN A 105 -5.04 6.24 -10.15
CA ASN A 105 -5.59 7.09 -11.19
C ASN A 105 -6.45 8.19 -10.56
N LEU A 106 -5.83 9.03 -9.74
CA LEU A 106 -6.48 10.18 -9.09
C LEU A 106 -6.46 11.40 -10.02
N ASP A 107 -7.43 12.29 -9.87
CA ASP A 107 -7.51 13.52 -10.64
C ASP A 107 -6.36 14.49 -10.31
N GLU A 108 -6.10 15.43 -11.24
CA GLU A 108 -4.97 16.38 -11.19
C GLU A 108 -5.05 17.44 -10.08
N ASP A 109 -6.13 17.50 -9.33
CA ASP A 109 -6.26 18.34 -8.13
C ASP A 109 -5.81 17.63 -6.84
N THR A 110 -5.35 16.37 -6.95
CA THR A 110 -5.05 15.52 -5.81
C THR A 110 -3.55 15.42 -5.54
N TYR A 111 -3.17 15.61 -4.28
CA TYR A 111 -1.86 15.27 -3.73
C TYR A 111 -1.95 13.90 -3.09
N HIS A 112 -1.17 12.94 -3.58
CA HIS A 112 -1.14 11.56 -3.11
C HIS A 112 0.18 11.24 -2.42
N VAL A 113 0.10 10.73 -1.20
CA VAL A 113 1.27 10.24 -0.45
C VAL A 113 0.99 8.82 0.02
N THR A 114 1.82 7.87 -0.38
CA THR A 114 1.69 6.48 0.03
C THR A 114 2.96 5.96 0.68
N ARG A 115 2.80 5.15 1.72
CA ARG A 115 3.87 4.38 2.36
C ARG A 115 3.48 2.91 2.34
N LYS A 116 4.28 2.08 1.69
CA LYS A 116 4.09 0.63 1.61
C LYS A 116 5.31 -0.06 2.17
N HIS A 117 5.08 -0.95 3.12
CA HIS A 117 6.17 -1.69 3.74
C HIS A 117 5.76 -3.12 4.02
N ALA A 118 6.59 -4.07 3.57
CA ALA A 118 6.48 -5.48 3.91
C ALA A 118 7.60 -5.91 4.86
N GLU A 119 7.27 -6.81 5.77
CA GLU A 119 8.24 -7.61 6.51
C GLU A 119 8.04 -9.07 6.14
N THR A 120 9.12 -9.75 5.70
CA THR A 120 9.06 -11.14 5.24
C THR A 120 9.84 -12.05 6.18
N ASP A 121 9.20 -13.14 6.61
CA ASP A 121 9.83 -14.18 7.40
C ASP A 121 10.59 -15.19 6.48
N THR A 122 11.15 -16.24 7.05
CA THR A 122 11.94 -17.29 6.39
C THR A 122 11.20 -17.88 5.18
N TYR A 123 11.86 -17.90 4.03
CA TYR A 123 11.33 -18.37 2.72
C TYR A 123 10.07 -17.63 2.25
N ALA A 124 9.73 -16.51 2.84
CA ALA A 124 8.58 -15.71 2.40
C ALA A 124 8.95 -14.78 1.25
N THR A 125 7.96 -14.45 0.42
CA THR A 125 8.11 -13.51 -0.69
C THR A 125 7.04 -12.43 -0.62
N ALA A 126 7.44 -11.16 -0.81
CA ALA A 126 6.52 -10.04 -0.96
C ALA A 126 6.84 -9.25 -2.23
N ASP A 127 5.96 -9.35 -3.23
CA ASP A 127 6.11 -8.69 -4.53
C ASP A 127 5.18 -7.47 -4.64
N TRP A 128 5.73 -6.35 -5.10
CA TRP A 128 5.02 -5.11 -5.32
C TRP A 128 4.89 -4.80 -6.82
N ILE A 129 3.71 -4.38 -7.23
CA ILE A 129 3.43 -3.89 -8.59
C ILE A 129 2.78 -2.51 -8.47
N GLU A 130 3.45 -1.48 -8.97
CA GLU A 130 3.04 -0.09 -8.85
C GLU A 130 2.66 0.50 -10.20
N GLY A 131 1.43 1.00 -10.32
CA GLY A 131 0.96 1.80 -11.45
C GLY A 131 0.54 3.20 -10.99
N ASN A 132 1.24 4.24 -11.42
CA ASN A 132 0.92 5.62 -11.07
C ASN A 132 0.68 6.42 -12.35
N ILE A 133 -0.56 6.82 -12.60
CA ILE A 133 -1.00 7.51 -13.82
C ILE A 133 -1.67 8.86 -13.54
N GLY A 134 -2.24 9.04 -12.35
CA GLY A 134 -2.99 10.23 -11.98
C GLY A 134 -2.29 11.08 -10.92
N SER A 135 -3.06 11.97 -10.32
CA SER A 135 -2.70 12.97 -9.31
C SER A 135 -1.84 14.14 -9.81
N ARG A 136 -1.87 15.25 -9.10
CA ARG A 136 -0.97 16.40 -9.31
C ARG A 136 0.44 16.11 -8.81
N LEU A 137 0.50 15.50 -7.63
CA LEU A 137 1.74 15.05 -7.01
C LEU A 137 1.53 13.66 -6.41
N THR A 138 2.34 12.72 -6.80
CA THR A 138 2.46 11.42 -6.14
C THR A 138 3.82 11.30 -5.47
N ARG A 139 3.82 10.98 -4.16
CA ARG A 139 4.98 10.45 -3.48
C ARG A 139 4.70 9.04 -3.00
N SER A 140 5.43 8.07 -3.55
CA SER A 140 5.33 6.65 -3.19
C SER A 140 6.64 6.17 -2.58
N ASP A 141 6.60 5.75 -1.33
CA ASP A 141 7.72 5.08 -0.66
C ASP A 141 7.35 3.60 -0.50
N VAL A 142 8.08 2.70 -1.19
CA VAL A 142 7.88 1.24 -1.15
C VAL A 142 9.12 0.58 -0.57
N GLU A 143 8.95 -0.25 0.44
CA GLU A 143 10.07 -0.88 1.14
C GLU A 143 9.72 -2.32 1.54
N THR A 144 10.73 -3.20 1.55
CA THR A 144 10.60 -4.55 2.13
C THR A 144 11.77 -4.83 3.05
N THR A 145 11.47 -5.25 4.27
CA THR A 145 12.43 -5.79 5.22
C THR A 145 12.49 -7.30 5.04
N LEU A 146 13.61 -7.81 4.52
CA LEU A 146 13.88 -9.24 4.41
C LEU A 146 14.40 -9.74 5.76
N ALA A 147 13.50 -10.07 6.67
CA ALA A 147 13.84 -10.44 8.04
C ALA A 147 14.24 -11.91 8.19
N GLY A 148 13.62 -12.81 7.41
CA GLY A 148 13.89 -14.24 7.46
C GLY A 148 14.96 -14.70 6.48
N GLU A 149 15.52 -15.90 6.72
CA GLU A 149 16.46 -16.55 5.81
C GLU A 149 15.80 -16.89 4.47
N ALA A 150 16.50 -16.63 3.34
CA ALA A 150 16.02 -16.88 1.99
C ALA A 150 14.67 -16.23 1.65
N SER A 151 14.34 -15.14 2.33
CA SER A 151 13.19 -14.31 1.95
C SER A 151 13.51 -13.48 0.72
N GLU A 152 12.49 -13.16 -0.08
CA GLU A 152 12.64 -12.47 -1.35
C GLU A 152 11.62 -11.33 -1.50
N SER A 153 11.96 -10.34 -2.32
CA SER A 153 11.03 -9.28 -2.71
C SER A 153 11.37 -8.76 -4.10
N LYS A 154 10.34 -8.35 -4.83
CA LYS A 154 10.47 -7.71 -6.12
C LYS A 154 9.57 -6.47 -6.15
N ILE A 155 10.06 -5.39 -6.76
CA ILE A 155 9.30 -4.17 -6.96
C ILE A 155 9.31 -3.84 -8.45
N ASP A 156 8.14 -3.91 -9.08
CA ASP A 156 7.92 -3.51 -10.46
C ASP A 156 7.08 -2.23 -10.49
N GLY A 157 7.46 -1.23 -11.29
CA GLY A 157 6.74 0.03 -11.38
C GLY A 157 6.56 0.53 -12.80
N ALA A 158 5.39 1.11 -13.10
CA ALA A 158 5.09 1.82 -14.32
C ALA A 158 4.49 3.20 -13.99
N PHE A 159 5.07 4.26 -14.56
CA PHE A 159 4.69 5.63 -14.29
C PHE A 159 4.41 6.36 -15.59
N PHE A 160 3.28 7.07 -15.65
CA PHE A 160 2.92 7.88 -16.80
C PHE A 160 2.55 9.27 -16.32
N GLY A 161 3.49 10.22 -16.45
CA GLY A 161 3.25 11.62 -16.13
C GLY A 161 2.89 12.41 -17.38
N HIS A 162 1.96 13.34 -17.25
CA HIS A 162 1.62 14.32 -18.28
C HIS A 162 1.48 15.71 -17.66
N ASP A 163 1.54 16.74 -18.49
CA ASP A 163 1.43 18.14 -18.08
C ASP A 163 2.33 18.52 -16.89
N ASP A 164 1.79 19.08 -15.83
CA ASP A 164 2.52 19.54 -14.65
C ASP A 164 2.55 18.52 -13.51
N GLN A 165 2.29 17.24 -13.79
CA GLN A 165 2.31 16.19 -12.78
C GLN A 165 3.72 15.95 -12.25
N HIS A 166 3.82 15.69 -10.95
CA HIS A 166 5.07 15.32 -10.28
C HIS A 166 4.95 13.95 -9.63
N ILE A 167 5.79 13.01 -10.06
CA ILE A 167 5.81 11.64 -9.52
C ILE A 167 7.19 11.38 -8.93
N ASP A 168 7.24 11.16 -7.61
CA ASP A 168 8.43 10.82 -6.82
C ASP A 168 8.23 9.43 -6.22
N VAL A 169 8.98 8.46 -6.72
CA VAL A 169 8.92 7.07 -6.25
C VAL A 169 10.27 6.67 -5.70
N ASN A 170 10.25 6.17 -4.48
CA ASN A 170 11.40 5.65 -3.77
C ASN A 170 11.14 4.17 -3.41
N ALA A 171 12.05 3.28 -3.88
CA ALA A 171 11.94 1.85 -3.71
C ALA A 171 13.29 1.23 -3.32
#